data_b138041e4cbafd9fdf1d64e6be712f14
#
_entry.id   b138041e4cbafd9fdf1d64e6be712f14
#
_cell.length_a   1.000
_cell.length_b   1.000
_cell.length_c   1.000
_cell.angle_alpha   90.00
_cell.angle_beta   90.00
_cell.angle_gamma   90.00
#
_symmetry.space_group_name_H-M   'P 1'
#
loop_
_entity.id
_entity.type
_entity.pdbx_description
1 polymer ?
#
loop_
_entity_poly.entity_id
_entity_poly.type
_entity_poly.pdbx_seq_one_letter_code
_entity_poly.pdbx_strand_id
1 'polypeptide(L)'
;KTDKKLVIAGGSSDTDEFANELKAAAKDDSRIIFTGFVQGQMLDELYSNTYVYTLPSDLEGMPLSLLEGMSYGNCCLVSDIEECASVVEDKAVIFKKADVDDLRKKLQKLCDNEDLVTGYKATAADFICAKYSWDDVTVETLKLYRK
;
A
#
# COMPACT_ATOMS: atom_id res chain seq x y z
N LYS A 1 -2.51 -14.01 -14.59
CA LYS A 1 -1.32 -14.87 -14.34
C LYS A 1 -0.09 -14.00 -14.48
N THR A 2 0.88 -14.14 -13.59
CA THR A 2 2.11 -13.34 -13.59
C THR A 2 3.26 -14.18 -13.02
N ASP A 3 4.49 -13.80 -13.31
CA ASP A 3 5.73 -14.32 -12.71
C ASP A 3 6.16 -13.50 -11.47
N LYS A 4 5.47 -12.40 -11.20
CA LYS A 4 5.78 -11.53 -10.06
C LYS A 4 5.52 -12.24 -8.74
N LYS A 5 6.27 -11.85 -7.71
CA LYS A 5 6.10 -12.32 -6.34
C LYS A 5 5.12 -11.42 -5.58
N LEU A 6 4.35 -12.02 -4.68
CA LEU A 6 3.58 -11.29 -3.68
C LEU A 6 4.34 -11.33 -2.36
N VAL A 7 4.69 -10.16 -1.84
CA VAL A 7 5.29 -10.03 -0.51
C VAL A 7 4.24 -9.49 0.46
N ILE A 8 3.95 -10.23 1.51
CA ILE A 8 3.04 -9.82 2.58
C ILE A 8 3.90 -9.46 3.78
N ALA A 9 4.03 -8.15 4.01
CA ALA A 9 4.82 -7.59 5.09
C ALA A 9 3.88 -7.16 6.23
N GLY A 10 4.22 -7.56 7.44
CA GLY A 10 3.45 -7.29 8.65
C GLY A 10 3.25 -8.53 9.51
N GLY A 11 2.72 -8.30 10.70
CA GLY A 11 2.36 -9.35 11.67
C GLY A 11 0.91 -9.21 12.12
N SER A 12 0.43 -10.19 12.87
CA SER A 12 -0.85 -10.09 13.58
C SER A 12 -0.71 -9.17 14.80
N SER A 13 -1.74 -8.39 15.10
CA SER A 13 -1.78 -7.54 16.30
C SER A 13 -2.42 -8.24 17.50
N ASP A 14 -3.54 -8.94 17.29
CA ASP A 14 -4.33 -9.50 18.39
C ASP A 14 -4.48 -11.02 18.32
N THR A 15 -4.70 -11.58 17.13
CA THR A 15 -4.83 -13.03 16.92
C THR A 15 -4.04 -13.47 15.69
N ASP A 16 -3.53 -14.71 15.75
CA ASP A 16 -2.82 -15.32 14.62
C ASP A 16 -3.76 -16.08 13.65
N GLU A 17 -5.05 -16.16 13.93
CA GLU A 17 -5.99 -16.97 13.14
C GLU A 17 -5.99 -16.57 11.68
N PHE A 18 -6.26 -15.30 11.37
CA PHE A 18 -6.29 -14.80 9.99
C PHE A 18 -4.93 -14.93 9.28
N ALA A 19 -3.84 -14.64 9.99
CA ALA A 19 -2.49 -14.81 9.45
C ALA A 19 -2.19 -16.27 9.10
N ASN A 20 -2.66 -17.20 9.92
CA ASN A 20 -2.52 -18.65 9.68
C ASN A 20 -3.40 -19.12 8.51
N GLU A 21 -4.61 -18.59 8.36
CA GLU A 21 -5.47 -18.85 7.21
C GLU A 21 -4.80 -18.39 5.90
N LEU A 22 -4.24 -17.18 5.87
CA LEU A 22 -3.51 -16.67 4.71
C LEU A 22 -2.29 -17.54 4.37
N LYS A 23 -1.51 -17.94 5.37
CA LYS A 23 -0.36 -18.84 5.16
C LYS A 23 -0.80 -20.20 4.64
N ALA A 24 -1.90 -20.75 5.17
CA ALA A 24 -2.45 -22.02 4.70
C ALA A 24 -2.96 -21.92 3.25
N ALA A 25 -3.60 -20.82 2.88
CA ALA A 25 -4.07 -20.59 1.51
C ALA A 25 -2.89 -20.42 0.51
N ALA A 26 -1.76 -19.90 0.98
CA ALA A 26 -0.58 -19.62 0.15
C ALA A 26 0.43 -20.78 0.09
N LYS A 27 0.26 -21.85 0.84
CA LYS A 27 1.27 -22.91 1.05
C LYS A 27 1.81 -23.56 -0.23
N ASP A 28 1.01 -23.62 -1.28
CA ASP A 28 1.34 -24.31 -2.53
C ASP A 28 1.90 -23.33 -3.61
N ASP A 29 2.05 -22.04 -3.29
CA ASP A 29 2.63 -21.05 -4.21
C ASP A 29 3.87 -20.37 -3.60
N SER A 30 5.04 -20.82 -4.01
CA SER A 30 6.33 -20.30 -3.54
C SER A 30 6.61 -18.83 -3.91
N ARG A 31 5.75 -18.22 -4.74
CA ARG A 31 5.85 -16.80 -5.09
C ARG A 31 5.23 -15.90 -4.01
N ILE A 32 4.47 -16.47 -3.06
CA ILE A 32 3.89 -15.74 -1.95
C ILE A 32 4.83 -15.82 -0.75
N ILE A 33 5.32 -14.68 -0.30
CA ILE A 33 6.35 -14.57 0.73
C ILE A 33 5.78 -13.78 1.90
N PHE A 34 5.82 -14.35 3.08
CA PHE A 34 5.47 -13.68 4.33
C PHE A 34 6.76 -13.28 5.05
N THR A 35 6.96 -11.98 5.27
CA THR A 35 8.16 -11.47 5.95
C THR A 35 8.00 -11.36 7.46
N GLY A 36 6.77 -11.38 7.96
CA GLY A 36 6.48 -10.91 9.32
C GLY A 36 6.68 -9.40 9.43
N PHE A 37 6.86 -8.91 10.66
CA PHE A 37 7.12 -7.50 10.89
C PHE A 37 8.49 -7.09 10.35
N VAL A 38 8.53 -6.02 9.57
CA VAL A 38 9.75 -5.47 8.96
C VAL A 38 9.87 -3.98 9.28
N GLN A 39 11.11 -3.52 9.44
CA GLN A 39 11.44 -2.11 9.68
C GLN A 39 12.85 -1.78 9.19
N GLY A 40 13.19 -0.49 9.18
CA GLY A 40 14.52 0.00 8.77
C GLY A 40 14.84 -0.40 7.33
N GLN A 41 16.08 -0.73 7.08
CA GLN A 41 16.60 -0.97 5.74
C GLN A 41 15.78 -2.01 4.94
N MET A 42 15.29 -3.07 5.59
CA MET A 42 14.48 -4.08 4.90
C MET A 42 13.15 -3.49 4.40
N LEU A 43 12.52 -2.62 5.18
CA LEU A 43 11.29 -1.94 4.77
C LEU A 43 11.57 -0.97 3.62
N ASP A 44 12.66 -0.21 3.69
CA ASP A 44 13.10 0.71 2.64
C ASP A 44 13.36 -0.03 1.31
N GLU A 45 14.02 -1.19 1.38
CA GLU A 45 14.27 -2.04 0.22
C GLU A 45 12.97 -2.60 -0.38
N LEU A 46 12.00 -2.99 0.46
CA LEU A 46 10.70 -3.43 -0.01
C LEU A 46 9.97 -2.32 -0.74
N TYR A 47 9.87 -1.11 -0.17
CA TYR A 47 9.24 0.02 -0.86
C TYR A 47 9.98 0.39 -2.15
N SER A 48 11.31 0.48 -2.11
CA SER A 48 12.12 0.89 -3.27
C SER A 48 12.03 -0.07 -4.46
N ASN A 49 11.79 -1.37 -4.20
CA ASN A 49 11.74 -2.41 -5.23
C ASN A 49 10.32 -2.89 -5.54
N THR A 50 9.31 -2.25 -4.99
CA THR A 50 7.91 -2.61 -5.21
C THR A 50 7.48 -2.30 -6.64
N TYR A 51 6.88 -3.28 -7.31
CA TYR A 51 6.25 -3.08 -8.62
C TYR A 51 4.89 -2.40 -8.47
N VAL A 52 4.03 -2.93 -7.61
CA VAL A 52 2.74 -2.36 -7.20
C VAL A 52 2.59 -2.53 -5.70
N TYR A 53 2.42 -1.43 -4.98
CA TYR A 53 2.04 -1.45 -3.58
C TYR A 53 0.52 -1.65 -3.46
N THR A 54 0.09 -2.61 -2.64
CA THR A 54 -1.33 -2.91 -2.48
C THR A 54 -1.76 -2.78 -1.02
N LEU A 55 -2.80 -1.98 -0.76
CA LEU A 55 -3.42 -1.82 0.55
C LEU A 55 -4.90 -2.18 0.48
N PRO A 56 -5.27 -3.45 0.76
CA PRO A 56 -6.64 -3.93 0.67
C PRO A 56 -7.40 -3.79 1.99
N SER A 57 -7.32 -2.64 2.62
CA SER A 57 -7.91 -2.40 3.94
C SER A 57 -9.42 -2.19 3.86
N ASP A 58 -10.12 -2.67 4.87
CA ASP A 58 -11.54 -2.44 5.07
C ASP A 58 -11.82 -1.20 5.95
N LEU A 59 -10.83 -0.80 6.74
CA LEU A 59 -10.88 0.35 7.64
C LEU A 59 -9.46 0.85 7.89
N GLU A 60 -9.29 2.16 7.85
CA GLU A 60 -8.05 2.85 8.22
C GLU A 60 -8.37 4.09 9.07
N GLY A 61 -7.42 4.55 9.87
CA GLY A 61 -7.43 5.89 10.41
C GLY A 61 -6.75 6.84 9.42
N MET A 62 -5.42 6.94 9.53
CA MET A 62 -4.57 7.53 8.51
C MET A 62 -3.68 6.42 7.94
N PRO A 63 -3.76 6.08 6.66
CA PRO A 63 -3.00 4.96 6.08
C PRO A 63 -1.53 5.34 5.87
N LEU A 64 -0.74 5.41 6.96
CA LEU A 64 0.67 5.84 6.92
C LEU A 64 1.51 5.01 5.96
N SER A 65 1.29 3.70 5.91
CA SER A 65 1.99 2.82 4.99
C SER A 65 1.70 3.11 3.51
N LEU A 66 0.52 3.69 3.21
CA LEU A 66 0.18 4.18 1.87
C LEU A 66 0.94 5.47 1.55
N LEU A 67 1.01 6.41 2.52
CA LEU A 67 1.79 7.64 2.37
C LEU A 67 3.26 7.30 2.10
N GLU A 68 3.83 6.37 2.89
CA GLU A 68 5.18 5.86 2.69
C GLU A 68 5.33 5.21 1.31
N GLY A 69 4.45 4.28 0.95
CA GLY A 69 4.48 3.60 -0.36
C GLY A 69 4.49 4.59 -1.52
N MET A 70 3.64 5.63 -1.47
CA MET A 70 3.61 6.67 -2.49
C MET A 70 4.87 7.55 -2.48
N SER A 71 5.44 7.87 -1.31
CA SER A 71 6.65 8.69 -1.20
C SER A 71 7.88 8.03 -1.82
N TYR A 72 7.92 6.70 -1.86
CA TYR A 72 8.92 5.93 -2.61
C TYR A 72 8.64 5.86 -4.14
N GLY A 73 7.63 6.58 -4.63
CA GLY A 73 7.27 6.59 -6.05
C GLY A 73 6.61 5.29 -6.51
N ASN A 74 5.85 4.63 -5.66
CA ASN A 74 5.19 3.39 -6.04
C ASN A 74 3.84 3.63 -6.73
N CYS A 75 3.54 2.78 -7.72
CA CYS A 75 2.18 2.59 -8.19
C CYS A 75 1.38 1.90 -7.07
N CYS A 76 0.31 2.52 -6.60
CA CYS A 76 -0.52 1.99 -5.53
C CYS A 76 -1.85 1.46 -6.04
N LEU A 77 -2.32 0.36 -5.41
CA LEU A 77 -3.63 -0.23 -5.61
C LEU A 77 -4.31 -0.33 -4.25
N VAL A 78 -5.40 0.41 -4.05
CA VAL A 78 -6.03 0.56 -2.73
C VAL A 78 -7.53 0.30 -2.80
N SER A 79 -8.15 -0.06 -1.67
CA SER A 79 -9.60 -0.16 -1.56
C SER A 79 -10.27 1.22 -1.64
N ASP A 80 -11.53 1.27 -2.04
CA ASP A 80 -12.34 2.49 -2.21
C ASP A 80 -12.90 3.04 -0.89
N ILE A 81 -12.26 2.73 0.25
CA ILE A 81 -12.60 3.38 1.52
C ILE A 81 -12.19 4.86 1.46
N GLU A 82 -12.95 5.70 2.16
CA GLU A 82 -12.75 7.16 2.12
C GLU A 82 -11.33 7.56 2.53
N GLU A 83 -10.77 6.90 3.55
CA GLU A 83 -9.44 7.16 4.09
C GLU A 83 -8.33 6.90 3.05
N CYS A 84 -8.48 5.89 2.20
CA CYS A 84 -7.54 5.62 1.12
C CYS A 84 -7.83 6.51 -0.09
N ALA A 85 -9.09 6.61 -0.51
CA ALA A 85 -9.48 7.36 -1.71
C ALA A 85 -9.14 8.85 -1.60
N SER A 86 -9.36 9.46 -0.43
CA SER A 86 -9.02 10.87 -0.18
C SER A 86 -7.50 11.15 -0.16
N VAL A 87 -6.70 10.14 0.21
CA VAL A 87 -5.24 10.23 0.17
C VAL A 87 -4.73 10.22 -1.26
N VAL A 88 -5.17 9.25 -2.05
CA VAL A 88 -4.60 9.00 -3.38
C VAL A 88 -5.22 9.83 -4.50
N GLU A 89 -6.47 10.28 -4.35
CA GLU A 89 -7.24 10.98 -5.38
C GLU A 89 -7.21 10.21 -6.73
N ASP A 90 -6.62 10.81 -7.79
CA ASP A 90 -6.44 10.18 -9.09
C ASP A 90 -5.04 9.57 -9.31
N LYS A 91 -4.18 9.55 -8.28
CA LYS A 91 -2.77 9.13 -8.35
C LYS A 91 -2.53 7.67 -8.01
N ALA A 92 -3.59 6.88 -7.82
CA ALA A 92 -3.49 5.43 -7.63
C ALA A 92 -4.66 4.71 -8.30
N VAL A 93 -4.57 3.39 -8.37
CA VAL A 93 -5.68 2.54 -8.81
C VAL A 93 -6.53 2.19 -7.62
N ILE A 94 -7.84 2.38 -7.74
CA ILE A 94 -8.80 2.07 -6.69
C ILE A 94 -9.62 0.85 -7.10
N PHE A 95 -9.80 -0.09 -6.18
CA PHE A 95 -10.70 -1.24 -6.33
C PHE A 95 -11.80 -1.19 -5.27
N LYS A 96 -12.92 -1.84 -5.56
CA LYS A 96 -14.07 -1.88 -4.68
C LYS A 96 -13.79 -2.72 -3.43
N LYS A 97 -13.98 -2.14 -2.25
CA LYS A 97 -13.83 -2.79 -0.94
C LYS A 97 -14.57 -4.14 -0.92
N ALA A 98 -13.91 -5.14 -0.34
CA ALA A 98 -14.42 -6.51 -0.20
C ALA A 98 -14.80 -7.21 -1.53
N ASP A 99 -14.39 -6.67 -2.67
CA ASP A 99 -14.62 -7.26 -4.01
C ASP A 99 -13.32 -7.89 -4.54
N VAL A 100 -13.16 -9.20 -4.29
CA VAL A 100 -11.99 -9.97 -4.71
C VAL A 100 -11.85 -10.01 -6.25
N ASP A 101 -12.96 -10.00 -6.98
CA ASP A 101 -12.93 -10.04 -8.44
C ASP A 101 -12.48 -8.70 -9.03
N ASP A 102 -12.89 -7.59 -8.43
CA ASP A 102 -12.42 -6.27 -8.86
C ASP A 102 -10.94 -6.09 -8.51
N LEU A 103 -10.51 -6.46 -7.31
CA LEU A 103 -9.09 -6.47 -6.92
C LEU A 103 -8.26 -7.30 -7.93
N ARG A 104 -8.71 -8.51 -8.23
CA ARG A 104 -8.02 -9.39 -9.20
C ARG A 104 -7.91 -8.75 -10.58
N LYS A 105 -8.99 -8.17 -11.09
CA LYS A 105 -9.01 -7.50 -12.40
C LYS A 105 -8.05 -6.31 -12.45
N LYS A 106 -8.08 -5.45 -11.41
CA LYS A 106 -7.23 -4.27 -11.33
C LYS A 106 -5.75 -4.66 -11.21
N LEU A 107 -5.43 -5.62 -10.34
CA LEU A 107 -4.07 -6.12 -10.16
C LEU A 107 -3.55 -6.79 -11.45
N GLN A 108 -4.37 -7.61 -12.12
CA GLN A 108 -3.96 -8.22 -13.38
C GLN A 108 -3.71 -7.16 -14.46
N LYS A 109 -4.58 -6.14 -14.56
CA LYS A 109 -4.37 -5.02 -15.49
C LYS A 109 -3.04 -4.30 -15.26
N LEU A 110 -2.63 -4.11 -14.01
CA LEU A 110 -1.34 -3.51 -13.66
C LEU A 110 -0.18 -4.46 -14.00
N CYS A 111 -0.33 -5.77 -13.76
CA CYS A 111 0.69 -6.75 -14.13
C CYS A 111 0.91 -6.85 -15.66
N ASP A 112 -0.14 -6.64 -16.45
CA ASP A 112 -0.12 -6.76 -17.91
C ASP A 112 0.25 -5.45 -18.63
N ASN A 113 0.35 -4.32 -17.88
CA ASN A 113 0.57 -3.00 -18.48
C ASN A 113 1.62 -2.21 -17.70
N GLU A 114 2.87 -2.36 -18.08
CA GLU A 114 4.01 -1.69 -17.46
C GLU A 114 3.98 -0.16 -17.64
N ASP A 115 3.50 0.33 -18.79
CA ASP A 115 3.38 1.76 -19.04
C ASP A 115 2.40 2.42 -18.06
N LEU A 116 1.30 1.72 -17.74
CA LEU A 116 0.34 2.20 -16.76
C LEU A 116 0.97 2.30 -15.36
N VAL A 117 1.74 1.29 -14.95
CA VAL A 117 2.46 1.29 -13.67
C VAL A 117 3.49 2.42 -13.63
N THR A 118 4.27 2.58 -14.69
CA THR A 118 5.27 3.64 -14.83
C THR A 118 4.64 5.03 -14.77
N GLY A 119 3.47 5.22 -15.39
CA GLY A 119 2.72 6.46 -15.35
C GLY A 119 2.32 6.88 -13.93
N TYR A 120 1.82 5.93 -13.12
CA TYR A 120 1.51 6.19 -11.71
C TYR A 120 2.77 6.47 -10.89
N LYS A 121 3.82 5.66 -11.08
CA LYS A 121 5.11 5.85 -10.39
C LYS A 121 5.71 7.23 -10.60
N ALA A 122 5.61 7.76 -11.81
CA ALA A 122 6.20 9.05 -12.20
C ALA A 122 5.65 10.25 -11.43
N THR A 123 4.45 10.14 -10.85
CA THR A 123 3.77 11.26 -10.17
C THR A 123 3.49 11.04 -8.70
N ALA A 124 3.62 9.81 -8.20
CA ALA A 124 3.21 9.44 -6.86
C ALA A 124 3.98 10.20 -5.77
N ALA A 125 5.32 10.22 -5.85
CA ALA A 125 6.15 10.84 -4.83
C ALA A 125 5.94 12.36 -4.75
N ASP A 126 5.99 13.04 -5.88
CA ASP A 126 5.79 14.50 -5.93
C ASP A 126 4.41 14.90 -5.39
N PHE A 127 3.38 14.15 -5.77
CA PHE A 127 2.01 14.40 -5.31
C PHE A 127 1.88 14.23 -3.79
N ILE A 128 2.32 13.09 -3.25
CA ILE A 128 2.08 12.79 -1.84
C ILE A 128 2.93 13.64 -0.90
N CYS A 129 4.20 13.91 -1.27
CA CYS A 129 5.09 14.75 -0.49
C CYS A 129 4.70 16.24 -0.51
N ALA A 130 4.02 16.69 -1.58
CA ALA A 130 3.44 18.03 -1.62
C ALA A 130 2.16 18.15 -0.78
N LYS A 131 1.41 17.05 -0.61
CA LYS A 131 0.13 17.04 0.11
C LYS A 131 0.28 16.80 1.60
N TYR A 132 1.28 16.03 2.02
CA TYR A 132 1.49 15.62 3.42
C TYR A 132 2.93 15.87 3.84
N SER A 133 3.11 16.56 4.97
CA SER A 133 4.41 16.91 5.53
C SER A 133 4.38 16.75 7.05
N TRP A 134 5.40 16.10 7.61
CA TRP A 134 5.57 16.03 9.06
C TRP A 134 5.85 17.40 9.67
N ASP A 135 6.45 18.35 8.92
CA ASP A 135 6.66 19.71 9.36
C ASP A 135 5.33 20.44 9.56
N ASP A 136 4.38 20.28 8.63
CA ASP A 136 3.05 20.85 8.76
C ASP A 136 2.29 20.25 9.94
N VAL A 137 2.34 18.94 10.13
CA VAL A 137 1.75 18.25 11.30
C VAL A 137 2.34 18.81 12.60
N THR A 138 3.66 19.00 12.63
CA THR A 138 4.35 19.56 13.80
C THR A 138 3.90 21.00 14.08
N VAL A 139 3.83 21.84 13.04
CA VAL A 139 3.38 23.25 13.17
C VAL A 139 1.94 23.31 13.70
N GLU A 140 1.03 22.52 13.13
CA GLU A 140 -0.38 22.49 13.57
C GLU A 140 -0.51 21.97 15.02
N THR A 141 0.26 20.94 15.39
CA THR A 141 0.30 20.41 16.75
C THR A 141 0.76 21.46 17.74
N LEU A 142 1.84 22.19 17.42
CA LEU A 142 2.37 23.26 18.30
C LEU A 142 1.37 24.39 18.52
N LYS A 143 0.49 24.69 17.57
CA LYS A 143 -0.58 25.68 17.75
C LYS A 143 -1.54 25.31 18.87
N LEU A 144 -1.77 24.02 19.12
CA LEU A 144 -2.65 23.54 20.20
C LEU A 144 -2.06 23.79 21.58
N TYR A 145 -0.73 23.80 21.71
CA TYR A 145 -0.03 24.05 22.98
C TYR A 145 0.21 25.53 23.28
N ARG A 146 -0.03 26.42 22.32
CA ARG A 146 0.19 27.88 22.46
C ARG A 146 -1.08 28.67 22.75
N LYS A 147 -2.16 27.97 23.15
CA LYS A 147 -3.43 28.61 23.56
C LYS A 147 -3.36 29.10 25.00
#